data_0904252782ab6094f0b8c75b2ac363d1
#
_entry.id   0904252782ab6094f0b8c75b2ac363d1
#
_cell.length_a   1.000
_cell.length_b   1.000
_cell.length_c   1.000
_cell.angle_alpha   90.00
_cell.angle_beta   90.00
_cell.angle_gamma   90.00
#
_symmetry.space_group_name_H-M   'P 1'
#
loop_
_entity.id
_entity.type
_entity.pdbx_description
1 polymer ?
#
loop_
_entity_poly.entity_id
_entity_poly.type
_entity_poly.pdbx_seq_one_letter_code
_entity_poly.pdbx_strand_id
1 'polypeptide(L)'
;PTESFEQLNNQKINDQKKLSHLSQLDKKEMTAEQVKELRELRNEGTSEFINARNAAAGSLRQKDSNITAKRDLRLLAYQLIEHDRQAIDSYSDQIALLRDLGFSTNEVTVTKDIKNVESELNRIEENRNNYNYQIDGAVLKVNSSITQDELGFTSKAPRWAIAFKFSAEEQTTQLLDIKLQVGRTGAITPVAVLKPVNVGGALVS
;
A
#
# COMPACT_ATOMS: atom_id res chain seq x y z
N PRO A 1 6.46 2.25 5.65
CA PRO A 1 7.83 2.29 5.12
C PRO A 1 8.23 0.92 4.57
N THR A 2 9.09 0.89 3.55
CA THR A 2 9.53 -0.35 2.91
C THR A 2 10.29 -1.23 3.90
N GLU A 3 11.20 -0.64 4.69
CA GLU A 3 11.94 -1.33 5.75
C GLU A 3 11.01 -1.96 6.80
N SER A 4 10.00 -1.26 7.24
CA SER A 4 9.02 -1.79 8.21
C SER A 4 8.20 -2.95 7.63
N PHE A 5 7.92 -2.93 6.34
CA PHE A 5 7.27 -4.02 5.65
C PHE A 5 8.15 -5.27 5.57
N GLU A 6 9.43 -5.11 5.23
CA GLU A 6 10.41 -6.20 5.19
C GLU A 6 10.63 -6.79 6.59
N GLN A 7 10.78 -5.94 7.61
CA GLN A 7 10.89 -6.39 9.01
C GLN A 7 9.66 -7.18 9.44
N LEU A 8 8.45 -6.71 9.08
CA LEU A 8 7.21 -7.40 9.40
C LEU A 8 7.13 -8.77 8.72
N ASN A 9 7.52 -8.89 7.46
CA ASN A 9 7.53 -10.16 6.76
C ASN A 9 8.60 -11.12 7.32
N ASN A 10 9.78 -10.63 7.66
CA ASN A 10 10.82 -11.43 8.32
C ASN A 10 10.33 -11.96 9.68
N GLN A 11 9.60 -11.14 10.44
CA GLN A 11 8.96 -11.59 11.68
C GLN A 11 7.94 -12.69 11.40
N LYS A 12 7.08 -12.55 10.37
CA LYS A 12 6.10 -13.57 9.97
C LYS A 12 6.75 -14.90 9.60
N ILE A 13 7.87 -14.89 8.90
CA ILE A 13 8.65 -16.10 8.57
C ILE A 13 9.14 -16.78 9.85
N ASN A 14 9.65 -16.01 10.80
CA ASN A 14 10.09 -16.55 12.09
C ASN A 14 8.94 -17.12 12.92
N ASP A 15 7.81 -16.42 12.94
CA ASP A 15 6.57 -16.85 13.63
C ASP A 15 6.03 -18.15 13.01
N GLN A 16 6.11 -18.31 11.69
CA GLN A 16 5.71 -19.53 10.99
C GLN A 16 6.61 -20.72 11.37
N LYS A 17 7.93 -20.51 11.46
CA LYS A 17 8.86 -21.55 11.92
C LYS A 17 8.56 -21.95 13.36
N LYS A 18 8.31 -20.98 14.26
CA LYS A 18 7.92 -21.23 15.64
C LYS A 18 6.59 -21.96 15.73
N LEU A 19 5.58 -21.54 14.97
CA LEU A 19 4.27 -22.20 14.92
C LEU A 19 4.40 -23.65 14.47
N SER A 20 5.21 -23.94 13.45
CA SER A 20 5.48 -25.28 12.97
C SER A 20 6.14 -26.14 14.07
N HIS A 21 7.16 -25.61 14.74
CA HIS A 21 7.84 -26.29 15.83
C HIS A 21 6.89 -26.59 17.01
N LEU A 22 6.17 -25.58 17.51
CA LEU A 22 5.24 -25.74 18.63
C LEU A 22 4.06 -26.68 18.29
N SER A 23 3.63 -26.71 17.03
CA SER A 23 2.53 -27.59 16.60
C SER A 23 2.93 -29.08 16.53
N GLN A 24 4.22 -29.40 16.51
CA GLN A 24 4.76 -30.77 16.53
C GLN A 24 4.93 -31.31 17.95
N LEU A 25 4.94 -30.45 18.97
CA LEU A 25 5.06 -30.86 20.36
C LEU A 25 3.78 -31.55 20.85
N ASP A 26 3.94 -32.53 21.71
CA ASP A 26 2.78 -33.14 22.39
C ASP A 26 2.14 -32.12 23.35
N LYS A 27 0.84 -31.87 23.18
CA LYS A 27 0.09 -30.93 24.01
C LYS A 27 0.17 -31.20 25.51
N LYS A 28 0.44 -32.44 25.89
CA LYS A 28 0.54 -32.84 27.31
C LYS A 28 1.90 -32.46 27.91
N GLU A 29 2.90 -32.26 27.08
CA GLU A 29 4.26 -31.92 27.50
C GLU A 29 4.57 -30.42 27.33
N MET A 30 3.65 -29.64 26.73
CA MET A 30 3.84 -28.19 26.54
C MET A 30 3.73 -27.42 27.86
N THR A 31 4.66 -26.48 28.06
CA THR A 31 4.58 -25.51 29.16
C THR A 31 3.42 -24.52 28.96
N ALA A 32 2.96 -23.89 30.01
CA ALA A 32 1.90 -22.87 29.96
C ALA A 32 2.28 -21.70 29.01
N GLU A 33 3.56 -21.32 28.97
CA GLU A 33 4.10 -20.28 28.07
C GLU A 33 4.03 -20.74 26.60
N GLN A 34 4.41 -21.97 26.29
CA GLN A 34 4.34 -22.52 24.93
C GLN A 34 2.91 -22.61 24.43
N VAL A 35 1.96 -22.99 25.32
CA VAL A 35 0.53 -23.02 24.97
C VAL A 35 -0.01 -21.62 24.69
N LYS A 36 0.41 -20.61 25.46
CA LYS A 36 0.06 -19.21 25.25
C LYS A 36 0.63 -18.71 23.93
N GLU A 37 1.92 -18.91 23.68
CA GLU A 37 2.60 -18.51 22.44
C GLU A 37 1.96 -19.16 21.21
N LEU A 38 1.63 -20.45 21.27
CA LEU A 38 0.93 -21.16 20.20
C LEU A 38 -0.44 -20.53 19.87
N ARG A 39 -1.18 -20.10 20.88
CA ARG A 39 -2.48 -19.42 20.69
C ARG A 39 -2.29 -18.04 20.07
N GLU A 40 -1.32 -17.28 20.53
CA GLU A 40 -1.01 -15.95 19.99
C GLU A 40 -0.60 -16.03 18.51
N LEU A 41 0.33 -16.92 18.15
CA LEU A 41 0.76 -17.14 16.77
C LEU A 41 -0.38 -17.56 15.84
N ARG A 42 -1.30 -18.41 16.32
CA ARG A 42 -2.50 -18.81 15.55
C ARG A 42 -3.47 -17.64 15.35
N ASN A 43 -3.64 -16.79 16.35
CA ASN A 43 -4.55 -15.65 16.28
C ASN A 43 -4.02 -14.52 15.41
N GLU A 44 -2.71 -14.26 15.48
CA GLU A 44 -2.08 -13.21 14.67
C GLU A 44 -1.90 -13.60 13.19
N GLY A 45 -1.94 -14.91 12.90
CA GLY A 45 -1.64 -15.45 11.57
C GLY A 45 -0.16 -15.26 11.20
N THR A 46 0.44 -16.27 10.60
CA THR A 46 1.87 -16.31 10.28
C THR A 46 2.17 -16.18 8.79
N SER A 47 1.15 -16.01 7.95
CA SER A 47 1.35 -15.82 6.52
C SER A 47 1.97 -14.45 6.22
N GLU A 48 2.94 -14.44 5.33
CA GLU A 48 3.55 -13.21 4.84
C GLU A 48 2.55 -12.34 4.09
N PHE A 49 2.78 -11.04 4.12
CA PHE A 49 2.00 -10.10 3.33
C PHE A 49 2.58 -10.03 1.90
N ILE A 50 1.70 -10.03 0.91
CA ILE A 50 2.07 -9.99 -0.51
C ILE A 50 2.71 -8.64 -0.86
N ASN A 51 2.23 -7.54 -0.27
CA ASN A 51 2.76 -6.20 -0.49
C ASN A 51 2.46 -5.28 0.71
N ALA A 52 3.13 -4.12 0.75
CA ALA A 52 3.01 -3.14 1.83
C ALA A 52 1.57 -2.58 1.96
N ARG A 53 0.82 -2.45 0.87
CA ARG A 53 -0.59 -2.01 0.89
C ARG A 53 -1.47 -3.00 1.66
N ASN A 54 -1.32 -4.31 1.39
CA ASN A 54 -2.07 -5.35 2.08
C ASN A 54 -1.63 -5.45 3.56
N ALA A 55 -0.34 -5.27 3.84
CA ALA A 55 0.18 -5.23 5.20
C ALA A 55 -0.44 -4.08 6.02
N ALA A 56 -0.48 -2.86 5.46
CA ALA A 56 -1.09 -1.71 6.10
C ALA A 56 -2.59 -1.89 6.32
N ALA A 57 -3.33 -2.30 5.29
CA ALA A 57 -4.78 -2.54 5.37
C ALA A 57 -5.12 -3.66 6.37
N GLY A 58 -4.37 -4.76 6.36
CA GLY A 58 -4.53 -5.87 7.30
C GLY A 58 -4.18 -5.47 8.73
N SER A 59 -3.21 -4.57 8.91
CA SER A 59 -2.82 -4.06 10.21
C SER A 59 -3.88 -3.18 10.86
N LEU A 60 -4.54 -2.32 10.09
CA LEU A 60 -5.63 -1.47 10.58
C LEU A 60 -6.90 -2.26 10.92
N ARG A 61 -7.10 -3.44 10.34
CA ARG A 61 -8.29 -4.27 10.54
C ARG A 61 -8.17 -5.30 11.65
N GLN A 62 -7.10 -5.24 12.45
CA GLN A 62 -6.93 -6.17 13.58
C GLN A 62 -8.01 -5.93 14.64
N LYS A 63 -8.56 -7.02 15.17
CA LYS A 63 -9.54 -6.95 16.27
C LYS A 63 -8.88 -6.50 17.58
N ASP A 64 -7.64 -6.92 17.79
CA ASP A 64 -6.82 -6.50 18.93
C ASP A 64 -5.92 -5.33 18.53
N SER A 65 -6.17 -4.15 19.11
CA SER A 65 -5.41 -2.93 18.86
C SER A 65 -3.94 -3.03 19.28
N ASN A 66 -3.59 -3.93 20.20
CA ASN A 66 -2.20 -4.16 20.61
C ASN A 66 -1.36 -4.75 19.47
N ILE A 67 -1.97 -5.53 18.56
CA ILE A 67 -1.30 -6.02 17.36
C ILE A 67 -0.99 -4.86 16.43
N THR A 68 -1.94 -3.96 16.21
CA THR A 68 -1.75 -2.76 15.39
C THR A 68 -0.69 -1.84 15.98
N ALA A 69 -0.69 -1.64 17.31
CA ALA A 69 0.25 -0.77 18.01
C ALA A 69 1.72 -1.23 17.87
N LYS A 70 1.96 -2.53 17.70
CA LYS A 70 3.30 -3.09 17.47
C LYS A 70 3.81 -2.90 16.05
N ARG A 71 2.98 -2.41 15.11
CA ARG A 71 3.33 -2.24 13.70
C ARG A 71 3.63 -0.78 13.42
N ASP A 72 4.78 -0.50 12.79
CA ASP A 72 5.19 0.86 12.42
C ASP A 72 4.36 1.36 11.22
N LEU A 73 3.14 1.78 11.52
CA LEU A 73 2.25 2.42 10.54
C LEU A 73 2.44 3.92 10.56
N ARG A 74 2.49 4.53 9.38
CA ARG A 74 2.59 5.98 9.21
C ARG A 74 1.39 6.50 8.44
N LEU A 75 0.87 7.64 8.87
CA LEU A 75 -0.20 8.37 8.20
C LEU A 75 0.40 9.48 7.35
N LEU A 76 0.00 9.55 6.08
CA LEU A 76 0.24 10.68 5.21
C LEU A 76 -1.10 11.38 4.92
N ALA A 77 -1.25 12.62 5.39
CA ALA A 77 -2.39 13.44 5.10
C ALA A 77 -2.21 14.11 3.73
N TYR A 78 -3.21 14.02 2.86
CA TYR A 78 -3.13 14.52 1.49
C TYR A 78 -4.24 15.48 1.11
N GLN A 79 -5.20 15.74 1.99
CA GLN A 79 -6.29 16.65 1.75
C GLN A 79 -6.94 17.09 3.06
N LEU A 80 -7.37 18.34 3.13
CA LEU A 80 -8.24 18.89 4.16
C LEU A 80 -9.65 18.97 3.58
N ILE A 81 -10.65 18.39 4.27
CA ILE A 81 -12.02 18.30 3.77
C ILE A 81 -12.85 19.47 4.29
N GLU A 82 -12.83 19.66 5.61
CA GLU A 82 -13.55 20.74 6.29
C GLU A 82 -12.66 21.41 7.32
N HIS A 83 -12.79 22.70 7.48
CA HIS A 83 -12.10 23.49 8.50
C HIS A 83 -12.90 24.76 8.81
N ASP A 84 -12.75 25.25 10.02
CA ASP A 84 -13.41 26.46 10.55
C ASP A 84 -12.59 27.75 10.37
N ARG A 85 -11.45 27.65 9.70
CA ARG A 85 -10.54 28.79 9.45
C ARG A 85 -10.96 29.55 8.19
N GLN A 86 -10.42 30.78 8.05
CA GLN A 86 -10.59 31.59 6.86
C GLN A 86 -10.25 30.83 5.58
N ALA A 87 -10.84 31.23 4.48
CA ALA A 87 -10.71 30.55 3.19
C ALA A 87 -9.25 30.24 2.85
N ILE A 88 -8.99 28.97 2.58
CA ILE A 88 -7.70 28.50 2.09
C ILE A 88 -7.82 28.45 0.57
N ASP A 89 -7.10 29.35 -0.11
CA ASP A 89 -7.30 29.64 -1.52
C ASP A 89 -6.68 28.61 -2.45
N SER A 90 -5.78 27.75 -1.92
CA SER A 90 -5.09 26.78 -2.75
C SER A 90 -4.85 25.44 -2.07
N TYR A 91 -4.70 24.40 -2.88
CA TYR A 91 -4.31 23.07 -2.42
C TYR A 91 -2.92 23.06 -1.74
N SER A 92 -1.97 23.84 -2.25
CA SER A 92 -0.65 23.98 -1.62
C SER A 92 -0.73 24.58 -0.22
N ASP A 93 -1.64 25.53 0.03
CA ASP A 93 -1.83 26.13 1.35
C ASP A 93 -2.52 25.15 2.31
N GLN A 94 -3.44 24.29 1.81
CA GLN A 94 -3.99 23.19 2.61
C GLN A 94 -2.90 22.24 3.10
N ILE A 95 -1.96 21.87 2.23
CA ILE A 95 -0.85 20.99 2.57
C ILE A 95 0.13 21.68 3.54
N ALA A 96 0.38 22.98 3.37
CA ALA A 96 1.19 23.76 4.31
C ALA A 96 0.53 23.78 5.71
N LEU A 97 -0.76 24.06 5.79
CA LEU A 97 -1.49 24.02 7.04
C LEU A 97 -1.46 22.65 7.73
N LEU A 98 -1.61 21.56 6.96
CA LEU A 98 -1.49 20.21 7.51
C LEU A 98 -0.11 19.96 8.14
N ARG A 99 0.96 20.45 7.51
CA ARG A 99 2.33 20.38 8.06
C ARG A 99 2.47 21.21 9.33
N ASP A 100 1.94 22.42 9.36
CA ASP A 100 1.95 23.30 10.53
C ASP A 100 1.20 22.70 11.73
N LEU A 101 0.16 21.89 11.42
CA LEU A 101 -0.58 21.10 12.42
C LEU A 101 0.15 19.82 12.85
N GLY A 102 1.32 19.52 12.29
CA GLY A 102 2.15 18.37 12.66
C GLY A 102 1.86 17.09 11.89
N PHE A 103 1.02 17.12 10.84
CA PHE A 103 0.80 15.95 9.99
C PHE A 103 1.92 15.75 8.97
N SER A 104 2.32 14.50 8.76
CA SER A 104 3.14 14.16 7.61
C SER A 104 2.30 14.25 6.33
N THR A 105 2.87 14.83 5.29
CA THR A 105 2.20 15.01 3.98
C THR A 105 3.10 14.56 2.84
N ASN A 106 2.52 14.31 1.68
CA ASN A 106 3.29 14.11 0.45
C ASN A 106 3.99 15.40 0.03
N GLU A 107 5.08 15.26 -0.71
CA GLU A 107 5.67 16.40 -1.43
C GLU A 107 4.69 16.92 -2.48
N VAL A 108 4.64 18.24 -2.61
CA VAL A 108 3.78 18.92 -3.57
C VAL A 108 4.65 19.93 -4.33
N THR A 109 4.71 19.79 -5.64
CA THR A 109 5.33 20.76 -6.55
C THR A 109 4.25 21.57 -7.25
N VAL A 110 4.31 22.89 -7.19
CA VAL A 110 3.40 23.80 -7.87
C VAL A 110 4.07 24.39 -9.09
N THR A 111 3.43 24.27 -10.25
CA THR A 111 3.91 24.88 -11.50
C THR A 111 2.77 25.54 -12.25
N LYS A 112 3.10 26.58 -13.03
CA LYS A 112 2.17 27.27 -13.94
C LYS A 112 2.42 26.89 -15.40
N ASP A 113 3.50 26.17 -15.69
CA ASP A 113 3.87 25.76 -17.05
C ASP A 113 3.66 24.26 -17.25
N ILE A 114 2.88 23.92 -18.26
CA ILE A 114 2.58 22.53 -18.61
C ILE A 114 3.85 21.73 -18.97
N LYS A 115 4.88 22.38 -19.52
CA LYS A 115 6.15 21.73 -19.84
C LYS A 115 6.88 21.25 -18.58
N ASN A 116 6.74 21.98 -17.48
CA ASN A 116 7.33 21.60 -16.21
C ASN A 116 6.58 20.43 -15.55
N VAL A 117 5.30 20.22 -15.90
CA VAL A 117 4.53 19.08 -15.40
C VAL A 117 5.14 17.76 -15.89
N GLU A 118 5.46 17.66 -17.17
CA GLU A 118 6.05 16.44 -17.73
C GLU A 118 7.41 16.14 -17.11
N SER A 119 8.28 17.13 -16.99
CA SER A 119 9.58 16.96 -16.34
C SER A 119 9.48 16.54 -14.89
N GLU A 120 8.48 17.04 -14.16
CA GLU A 120 8.25 16.68 -12.75
C GLU A 120 7.70 15.27 -12.62
N LEU A 121 6.81 14.85 -13.51
CA LEU A 121 6.30 13.46 -13.54
C LEU A 121 7.43 12.46 -13.81
N ASN A 122 8.30 12.76 -14.76
CA ASN A 122 9.48 11.94 -15.07
C ASN A 122 10.43 11.89 -13.86
N ARG A 123 10.68 13.01 -13.19
CA ARG A 123 11.49 13.06 -11.97
C ARG A 123 10.94 12.16 -10.87
N ILE A 124 9.64 12.19 -10.66
CA ILE A 124 8.98 11.35 -9.64
C ILE A 124 9.10 9.86 -10.02
N GLU A 125 8.88 9.51 -11.30
CA GLU A 125 8.99 8.14 -11.80
C GLU A 125 10.42 7.59 -11.66
N GLU A 126 11.43 8.35 -12.06
CA GLU A 126 12.86 7.98 -11.92
C GLU A 126 13.27 7.76 -10.47
N ASN A 127 12.72 8.56 -9.55
CA ASN A 127 13.02 8.49 -8.14
C ASN A 127 12.07 7.58 -7.34
N ARG A 128 11.19 6.80 -7.99
CA ARG A 128 10.16 6.01 -7.31
C ARG A 128 10.72 5.05 -6.24
N ASN A 129 11.93 4.54 -6.42
CA ASN A 129 12.58 3.61 -5.51
C ASN A 129 13.25 4.32 -4.30
N ASN A 130 13.37 5.64 -4.32
CA ASN A 130 13.97 6.43 -3.25
C ASN A 130 12.93 6.86 -2.19
N TYR A 131 11.64 6.65 -2.46
CA TYR A 131 10.59 6.92 -1.48
C TYR A 131 10.53 5.81 -0.43
N ASN A 132 10.25 6.18 0.83
CA ASN A 132 10.06 5.24 1.93
C ASN A 132 8.75 4.44 1.85
N TYR A 133 8.01 4.57 0.77
CA TYR A 133 6.76 3.87 0.47
C TYR A 133 6.63 3.66 -1.04
N GLN A 134 5.93 2.60 -1.41
CA GLN A 134 5.70 2.28 -2.82
C GLN A 134 4.72 3.27 -3.46
N ILE A 135 5.05 3.74 -4.65
CA ILE A 135 4.20 4.59 -5.48
C ILE A 135 4.01 3.96 -6.85
N ASP A 136 2.82 4.12 -7.41
CA ASP A 136 2.43 3.59 -8.73
C ASP A 136 2.04 4.71 -9.72
N GLY A 137 2.19 5.95 -9.28
CA GLY A 137 1.86 7.12 -10.08
C GLY A 137 1.88 8.41 -9.27
N ALA A 138 1.51 9.49 -9.92
CA ALA A 138 1.32 10.81 -9.34
C ALA A 138 -0.09 11.34 -9.64
N VAL A 139 -0.56 12.31 -8.86
CA VAL A 139 -1.85 12.97 -9.09
C VAL A 139 -1.59 14.44 -9.37
N LEU A 140 -2.01 14.89 -10.56
CA LEU A 140 -2.05 16.29 -10.94
C LEU A 140 -3.36 16.89 -10.45
N LYS A 141 -3.30 18.03 -9.79
CA LYS A 141 -4.47 18.74 -9.28
C LYS A 141 -4.42 20.20 -9.67
N VAL A 142 -5.56 20.79 -9.97
CA VAL A 142 -5.68 22.26 -10.05
C VAL A 142 -5.40 22.83 -8.67
N ASN A 143 -4.50 23.82 -8.57
CA ASN A 143 -4.10 24.34 -7.26
C ASN A 143 -5.11 25.30 -6.64
N SER A 144 -5.83 26.11 -7.45
CA SER A 144 -6.83 27.06 -6.96
C SER A 144 -8.08 26.36 -6.45
N SER A 145 -8.47 26.60 -5.19
CA SER A 145 -9.68 26.06 -4.59
C SER A 145 -10.94 26.55 -5.30
N ILE A 146 -10.99 27.84 -5.67
CA ILE A 146 -12.12 28.43 -6.41
C ILE A 146 -12.31 27.71 -7.76
N THR A 147 -11.22 27.47 -8.49
CA THR A 147 -11.29 26.76 -9.77
C THR A 147 -11.66 25.28 -9.59
N GLN A 148 -11.26 24.65 -8.50
CA GLN A 148 -11.70 23.29 -8.19
C GLN A 148 -13.21 23.22 -7.98
N ASP A 149 -13.80 24.20 -7.28
CA ASP A 149 -15.23 24.30 -7.04
C ASP A 149 -16.01 24.56 -8.34
N GLU A 150 -15.51 25.44 -9.21
CA GLU A 150 -16.07 25.72 -10.54
C GLU A 150 -16.09 24.48 -11.45
N LEU A 151 -15.00 23.70 -11.46
CA LEU A 151 -14.89 22.46 -12.25
C LEU A 151 -15.76 21.35 -11.70
N GLY A 152 -15.89 21.28 -10.38
CA GLY A 152 -16.74 20.33 -9.67
C GLY A 152 -16.35 18.87 -9.87
N PHE A 153 -17.36 18.00 -9.81
CA PHE A 153 -17.18 16.54 -9.82
C PHE A 153 -18.00 15.89 -10.93
N THR A 154 -17.56 14.73 -11.37
CA THR A 154 -18.40 13.74 -12.06
C THR A 154 -19.02 12.82 -11.01
N SER A 155 -19.85 11.87 -11.44
CA SER A 155 -20.38 10.84 -10.51
C SER A 155 -19.31 9.95 -9.87
N LYS A 156 -18.06 9.95 -10.38
CA LYS A 156 -17.02 9.03 -9.95
C LYS A 156 -15.70 9.71 -9.54
N ALA A 157 -15.44 10.93 -9.99
CA ALA A 157 -14.15 11.57 -9.79
C ALA A 157 -14.24 13.10 -9.88
N PRO A 158 -13.31 13.85 -9.24
CA PRO A 158 -13.18 15.28 -9.44
C PRO A 158 -12.73 15.59 -10.87
N ARG A 159 -13.21 16.71 -11.45
CA ARG A 159 -12.78 17.17 -12.77
C ARG A 159 -11.48 17.96 -12.73
N TRP A 160 -11.07 18.38 -11.55
CA TRP A 160 -9.86 19.16 -11.29
C TRP A 160 -8.63 18.31 -10.92
N ALA A 161 -8.75 16.98 -10.95
CA ALA A 161 -7.64 16.08 -10.66
C ALA A 161 -7.54 14.97 -11.71
N ILE A 162 -6.32 14.62 -12.07
CA ILE A 162 -6.02 13.52 -12.98
C ILE A 162 -4.89 12.66 -12.41
N ALA A 163 -5.08 11.34 -12.45
CA ALA A 163 -4.04 10.40 -12.04
C ALA A 163 -3.15 10.08 -13.26
N PHE A 164 -1.85 10.26 -13.08
CA PHE A 164 -0.81 9.79 -13.98
C PHE A 164 -0.23 8.50 -13.42
N LYS A 165 -0.42 7.39 -14.11
CA LYS A 165 0.14 6.09 -13.72
C LYS A 165 1.49 5.89 -14.39
N PHE A 166 2.48 5.44 -13.62
CA PHE A 166 3.77 5.06 -14.17
C PHE A 166 3.64 3.83 -15.06
N SER A 167 4.62 3.65 -15.94
CA SER A 167 4.71 2.46 -16.77
C SER A 167 4.73 1.21 -15.89
N ALA A 168 3.95 0.20 -16.29
CA ALA A 168 3.92 -1.08 -15.59
C ALA A 168 5.32 -1.72 -15.60
N GLU A 169 5.71 -2.32 -14.48
CA GLU A 169 6.93 -3.13 -14.46
C GLU A 169 6.70 -4.39 -15.29
N GLU A 170 7.61 -4.62 -16.23
CA GLU A 170 7.62 -5.81 -17.05
C GLU A 170 8.79 -6.71 -16.65
N GLN A 171 8.53 -8.00 -16.49
CA GLN A 171 9.54 -9.00 -16.20
C GLN A 171 9.38 -10.18 -17.14
N THR A 172 10.50 -10.67 -17.64
CA THR A 172 10.50 -11.87 -18.47
C THR A 172 10.59 -13.11 -17.58
N THR A 173 9.71 -14.08 -17.84
CA THR A 173 9.71 -15.37 -17.13
C THR A 173 9.43 -16.52 -18.10
N GLN A 174 9.55 -17.74 -17.62
CA GLN A 174 9.30 -18.95 -18.39
C GLN A 174 7.90 -19.48 -18.12
N LEU A 175 7.14 -19.74 -19.21
CA LEU A 175 5.88 -20.48 -19.13
C LEU A 175 6.19 -21.96 -18.88
N LEU A 176 5.74 -22.50 -17.76
CA LEU A 176 5.96 -23.90 -17.38
C LEU A 176 4.80 -24.80 -17.82
N ASP A 177 3.57 -24.33 -17.70
CA ASP A 177 2.35 -25.09 -18.02
C ASP A 177 1.16 -24.14 -18.26
N ILE A 178 0.09 -24.66 -18.83
CA ILE A 178 -1.21 -23.97 -18.96
C ILE A 178 -2.30 -24.86 -18.37
N LYS A 179 -2.91 -24.40 -17.27
CA LYS A 179 -4.04 -25.06 -16.62
C LYS A 179 -5.36 -24.49 -17.12
N LEU A 180 -6.32 -25.34 -17.37
CA LEU A 180 -7.68 -24.93 -17.70
C LEU A 180 -8.54 -24.92 -16.46
N GLN A 181 -9.14 -23.77 -16.14
CA GLN A 181 -10.09 -23.61 -15.04
C GLN A 181 -11.50 -23.43 -15.61
N VAL A 182 -12.47 -24.08 -14.98
CA VAL A 182 -13.88 -23.95 -15.35
C VAL A 182 -14.56 -22.99 -14.37
N GLY A 183 -15.04 -21.87 -14.87
CA GLY A 183 -15.81 -20.90 -14.11
C GLY A 183 -17.22 -21.38 -13.77
N ARG A 184 -17.89 -20.67 -12.84
CA ARG A 184 -19.27 -21.00 -12.41
C ARG A 184 -20.28 -21.07 -13.56
N THR A 185 -20.06 -20.34 -14.62
CA THR A 185 -20.92 -20.31 -15.82
C THR A 185 -20.54 -21.37 -16.88
N GLY A 186 -19.57 -22.25 -16.59
CA GLY A 186 -19.04 -23.22 -17.55
C GLY A 186 -17.99 -22.66 -18.50
N ALA A 187 -17.64 -21.38 -18.42
CA ALA A 187 -16.59 -20.80 -19.22
C ALA A 187 -15.23 -21.38 -18.84
N ILE A 188 -14.44 -21.79 -19.84
CA ILE A 188 -13.09 -22.31 -19.64
C ILE A 188 -12.10 -21.15 -19.76
N THR A 189 -11.31 -20.94 -18.69
CA THR A 189 -10.28 -19.90 -18.64
C THR A 189 -8.91 -20.56 -18.59
N PRO A 190 -8.00 -20.32 -19.56
CA PRO A 190 -6.63 -20.76 -19.47
C PRO A 190 -5.88 -19.93 -18.41
N VAL A 191 -5.11 -20.59 -17.56
CA VAL A 191 -4.26 -19.98 -16.53
C VAL A 191 -2.83 -20.44 -16.78
N ALA A 192 -1.94 -19.49 -17.04
CA ALA A 192 -0.52 -19.76 -17.20
C ALA A 192 0.11 -20.11 -15.85
N VAL A 193 0.90 -21.18 -15.80
CA VAL A 193 1.80 -21.50 -14.69
C VAL A 193 3.19 -21.02 -15.07
N LEU A 194 3.70 -20.05 -14.33
CA LEU A 194 4.96 -19.39 -14.66
C LEU A 194 6.07 -19.80 -13.68
N LYS A 195 7.31 -19.77 -14.16
CA LYS A 195 8.45 -19.77 -13.22
C LYS A 195 8.31 -18.52 -12.34
N PRO A 196 8.35 -18.66 -11.00
CA PRO A 196 8.13 -17.54 -10.09
C PRO A 196 9.01 -16.33 -10.42
N VAL A 197 8.40 -15.17 -10.56
CA VAL A 197 9.05 -13.89 -10.85
C VAL A 197 8.40 -12.79 -10.03
N ASN A 198 9.20 -11.84 -9.54
CA ASN A 198 8.70 -10.70 -8.79
C ASN A 198 8.39 -9.55 -9.77
N VAL A 199 7.16 -9.04 -9.74
CA VAL A 199 6.71 -7.93 -10.57
C VAL A 199 6.01 -6.90 -9.68
N GLY A 200 6.57 -5.71 -9.58
CA GLY A 200 5.99 -4.63 -8.77
C GLY A 200 5.77 -5.00 -7.29
N GLY A 201 6.66 -5.81 -6.71
CA GLY A 201 6.56 -6.27 -5.33
C GLY A 201 5.56 -7.42 -5.11
N ALA A 202 4.98 -7.99 -6.17
CA ALA A 202 4.14 -9.18 -6.12
C ALA A 202 4.84 -10.38 -6.76
N LEU A 203 4.83 -11.53 -6.10
CA LEU A 203 5.33 -12.78 -6.65
C LEU A 203 4.25 -13.38 -7.57
N VAL A 204 4.58 -13.51 -8.85
CA VAL A 204 3.73 -14.12 -9.88
C VAL A 204 4.29 -15.49 -10.24
N SER A 205 3.44 -16.52 -10.25
CA SER A 205 3.86 -17.90 -10.54
C SER A 205 2.81 -18.69 -11.35
#